data_fff750addbb3a5436a9376e24fe537b1
#
_entry.id   fff750addbb3a5436a9376e24fe537b1
#
_cell.length_a   1.000
_cell.length_b   1.000
_cell.length_c   1.000
_cell.angle_alpha   90.00
_cell.angle_beta   90.00
_cell.angle_gamma   90.00
#
_symmetry.space_group_name_H-M   'P 1'
#
loop_
_entity.id
_entity.type
_entity.pdbx_description
1 polymer ?
#
loop_
_entity_poly.entity_id
_entity_poly.type
_entity_poly.pdbx_seq_one_letter_code
_entity_poly.pdbx_strand_id
1 'polypeptide(L)'
;MKESIRKANQYIDENRVKVNQQYRGAFHLLPPIGWMNDPNGFVYFRGEYHLFYQFYPYDSVWGPMHWGHAKSKDLLHWEELPVALAPSESYDKDGCFSGSAIVKDDKLYLLYTGHVDDEEKREETQCLAVSTDGITFEKLPTNPVIHAQHIEGIADIADFRDPKVFEYQGSYYAVVASKTPDDRGQILLFASSNLVDWAFTSVLLEGEKGQGIMWECPDFFPLDGKWVLILSPIEMERQQEKYWNLNSTVAFIGDMNWETGRFRVDSYDEMDGGLDFYAPQTCQGPKGERYMVAWMQMWHRSIPSHDLAHGWAGSMTLPRKLSLKDGRLVQELPESVNEHFLVENFLETIVQGNQITIPARGKQTLFELDAKPGRSFILGYGDETDPDSVLQLVYDASQKRFSLSRDQFGHPISGKENPVFQSRWIQLNAEKDHHFSIIRDTNSIEVFVDGKTLSMTFYETSQNPVYTLTADEGVDWVVKTYQK
;
A
#
# COMPACT_ATOMS: atom_id res chain seq x y z
N MET A 1 -17.93 13.01 -17.50
CA MET A 1 -17.59 11.81 -16.71
C MET A 1 -18.30 10.53 -17.18
N LYS A 2 -19.65 10.46 -17.27
CA LYS A 2 -20.38 9.21 -17.65
C LYS A 2 -19.87 8.57 -18.95
N GLU A 3 -19.56 9.35 -19.98
CA GLU A 3 -19.04 8.84 -21.25
C GLU A 3 -17.60 8.31 -21.13
N SER A 4 -16.72 8.97 -20.37
CA SER A 4 -15.36 8.50 -20.13
C SER A 4 -15.35 7.19 -19.33
N ILE A 5 -16.19 7.09 -18.30
CA ILE A 5 -16.39 5.85 -17.52
C ILE A 5 -16.93 4.72 -18.41
N ARG A 6 -17.92 5.01 -19.25
CA ARG A 6 -18.48 4.02 -20.19
C ARG A 6 -17.41 3.48 -21.13
N LYS A 7 -16.57 4.36 -21.70
CA LYS A 7 -15.45 3.96 -22.57
C LYS A 7 -14.44 3.09 -21.82
N ALA A 8 -14.06 3.47 -20.60
CA ALA A 8 -13.12 2.70 -19.78
C ALA A 8 -13.67 1.29 -19.48
N ASN A 9 -14.91 1.18 -19.00
CA ASN A 9 -15.53 -0.12 -18.70
C ASN A 9 -15.68 -0.99 -19.96
N GLN A 10 -16.10 -0.40 -21.08
CA GLN A 10 -16.18 -1.12 -22.36
C GLN A 10 -14.80 -1.66 -22.77
N TYR A 11 -13.75 -0.84 -22.69
CA TYR A 11 -12.38 -1.27 -23.01
C TYR A 11 -11.92 -2.42 -22.11
N ILE A 12 -12.22 -2.35 -20.81
CA ILE A 12 -11.92 -3.42 -19.85
C ILE A 12 -12.61 -4.71 -20.28
N ASP A 13 -13.92 -4.68 -20.54
CA ASP A 13 -14.71 -5.86 -20.92
C ASP A 13 -14.23 -6.51 -22.22
N GLU A 14 -13.86 -5.70 -23.21
CA GLU A 14 -13.38 -6.18 -24.51
C GLU A 14 -11.95 -6.77 -24.46
N ASN A 15 -11.12 -6.33 -23.50
CA ASN A 15 -9.69 -6.65 -23.48
C ASN A 15 -9.25 -7.53 -22.30
N ARG A 16 -10.05 -7.68 -21.23
CA ARG A 16 -9.67 -8.52 -20.07
C ARG A 16 -9.36 -9.98 -20.43
N VAL A 17 -9.97 -10.48 -21.49
CA VAL A 17 -9.72 -11.86 -21.99
C VAL A 17 -8.30 -12.05 -22.53
N LYS A 18 -7.59 -10.97 -22.84
CA LYS A 18 -6.21 -10.96 -23.34
C LYS A 18 -5.17 -10.94 -22.22
N VAL A 19 -5.60 -10.70 -20.97
CA VAL A 19 -4.72 -10.58 -19.81
C VAL A 19 -4.12 -11.95 -19.47
N ASN A 20 -2.79 -12.02 -19.44
CA ASN A 20 -2.09 -13.23 -19.06
C ASN A 20 -2.22 -13.47 -17.55
N GLN A 21 -2.60 -14.68 -17.16
CA GLN A 21 -2.88 -15.07 -15.77
C GLN A 21 -1.67 -15.64 -15.03
N GLN A 22 -0.52 -15.79 -15.69
CA GLN A 22 0.67 -16.51 -15.16
C GLN A 22 1.10 -16.02 -13.78
N TYR A 23 1.17 -14.69 -13.58
CA TYR A 23 1.66 -14.06 -12.35
C TYR A 23 0.56 -13.40 -11.52
N ARG A 24 -0.71 -13.61 -11.86
CA ARG A 24 -1.79 -13.00 -11.07
C ARG A 24 -1.93 -13.69 -9.73
N GLY A 25 -1.90 -12.88 -8.67
CA GLY A 25 -2.16 -13.32 -7.30
C GLY A 25 -3.59 -13.83 -7.13
N ALA A 26 -3.81 -14.67 -6.14
CA ALA A 26 -5.10 -15.29 -5.92
C ALA A 26 -5.96 -14.56 -4.87
N PHE A 27 -5.33 -13.86 -3.94
CA PHE A 27 -6.03 -13.13 -2.88
C PHE A 27 -5.56 -11.67 -2.69
N HIS A 28 -4.58 -11.23 -3.45
CA HIS A 28 -4.26 -9.80 -3.55
C HIS A 28 -5.18 -9.11 -4.55
N LEU A 29 -5.58 -7.88 -4.25
CA LEU A 29 -6.31 -7.07 -5.22
C LEU A 29 -5.36 -6.64 -6.35
N LEU A 30 -5.75 -6.96 -7.58
CA LEU A 30 -5.03 -6.62 -8.81
C LEU A 30 -5.96 -5.89 -9.77
N PRO A 31 -5.44 -5.04 -10.67
CA PRO A 31 -6.27 -4.41 -11.68
C PRO A 31 -6.84 -5.47 -12.65
N PRO A 32 -8.06 -5.32 -13.15
CA PRO A 32 -8.62 -6.25 -14.14
C PRO A 32 -7.79 -6.30 -15.43
N ILE A 33 -7.16 -5.17 -15.77
CA ILE A 33 -6.29 -4.90 -16.90
C ILE A 33 -5.54 -3.60 -16.65
N GLY A 34 -4.44 -3.34 -17.36
CA GLY A 34 -3.79 -2.05 -17.34
C GLY A 34 -2.94 -1.82 -16.09
N TRP A 35 -2.86 -0.58 -15.63
CA TRP A 35 -1.98 -0.13 -14.54
C TRP A 35 -2.77 0.12 -13.26
N MET A 36 -2.18 -0.23 -12.12
CA MET A 36 -2.65 0.10 -10.78
C MET A 36 -1.49 0.65 -9.93
N ASN A 37 -1.74 1.75 -9.21
CA ASN A 37 -0.87 2.21 -8.11
C ASN A 37 -1.69 2.53 -6.85
N ASP A 38 -1.52 3.64 -6.21
CA ASP A 38 -2.02 4.01 -4.88
C ASP A 38 -3.44 3.51 -4.55
N PRO A 39 -3.66 2.90 -3.39
CA PRO A 39 -5.01 2.72 -2.84
C PRO A 39 -5.63 4.08 -2.54
N ASN A 40 -6.91 4.23 -2.85
CA ASN A 40 -7.69 5.45 -2.68
C ASN A 40 -9.02 5.13 -2.01
N GLY A 41 -9.59 6.10 -1.32
CA GLY A 41 -10.96 6.00 -0.85
C GLY A 41 -11.28 4.76 -0.03
N PHE A 42 -10.31 4.18 0.69
CA PHE A 42 -10.53 3.00 1.50
C PHE A 42 -11.49 3.30 2.64
N VAL A 43 -12.67 2.68 2.63
CA VAL A 43 -13.79 3.03 3.52
C VAL A 43 -14.73 1.85 3.75
N TYR A 44 -15.34 1.79 4.95
CA TYR A 44 -16.43 0.86 5.25
C TYR A 44 -17.76 1.56 4.99
N PHE A 45 -18.56 1.01 4.08
CA PHE A 45 -19.85 1.57 3.69
C PHE A 45 -20.89 0.48 3.51
N ARG A 46 -22.04 0.62 4.19
CA ARG A 46 -23.20 -0.30 4.10
C ARG A 46 -22.87 -1.79 4.26
N GLY A 47 -21.96 -2.12 5.17
CA GLY A 47 -21.63 -3.51 5.48
C GLY A 47 -20.50 -4.11 4.66
N GLU A 48 -19.88 -3.35 3.76
CA GLU A 48 -18.79 -3.79 2.92
C GLU A 48 -17.62 -2.78 2.96
N TYR A 49 -16.40 -3.26 2.82
CA TYR A 49 -15.22 -2.44 2.58
C TYR A 49 -15.18 -2.07 1.10
N HIS A 50 -15.04 -0.79 0.81
CA HIS A 50 -14.80 -0.28 -0.53
C HIS A 50 -13.34 0.17 -0.62
N LEU A 51 -12.65 -0.24 -1.67
CA LEU A 51 -11.30 0.18 -1.99
C LEU A 51 -11.26 0.69 -3.43
N PHE A 52 -10.88 1.93 -3.58
CA PHE A 52 -10.57 2.51 -4.86
C PHE A 52 -9.06 2.51 -5.07
N TYR A 53 -8.62 2.74 -6.29
CA TYR A 53 -7.20 2.77 -6.59
C TYR A 53 -6.92 3.59 -7.85
N GLN A 54 -5.73 4.17 -7.91
CA GLN A 54 -5.23 4.79 -9.12
C GLN A 54 -5.18 3.76 -10.24
N PHE A 55 -5.79 4.07 -11.37
CA PHE A 55 -6.04 3.10 -12.43
C PHE A 55 -5.91 3.70 -13.82
N TYR A 56 -5.14 3.05 -14.69
CA TYR A 56 -5.13 3.37 -16.11
C TYR A 56 -5.53 2.13 -16.90
N PRO A 57 -6.77 2.07 -17.47
CA PRO A 57 -7.27 0.84 -18.08
C PRO A 57 -6.67 0.53 -19.45
N TYR A 58 -6.09 1.50 -20.14
CA TYR A 58 -5.75 1.38 -21.56
C TYR A 58 -4.34 0.81 -21.84
N ASP A 59 -3.46 0.83 -20.85
CA ASP A 59 -2.13 0.23 -20.92
C ASP A 59 -1.62 -0.13 -19.51
N SER A 60 -0.65 -1.04 -19.44
CA SER A 60 0.01 -1.47 -18.18
C SER A 60 1.18 -0.57 -17.79
N VAL A 61 1.11 0.71 -18.14
CA VAL A 61 2.00 1.79 -17.70
C VAL A 61 1.16 2.93 -17.12
N TRP A 62 1.81 3.81 -16.36
CA TRP A 62 1.15 5.02 -15.85
C TRP A 62 0.66 5.91 -16.98
N GLY A 63 -0.52 6.49 -16.84
CA GLY A 63 -1.18 7.36 -17.81
C GLY A 63 -2.24 8.27 -17.15
N PRO A 64 -3.14 8.91 -17.89
CA PRO A 64 -4.22 9.71 -17.30
C PRO A 64 -5.09 8.88 -16.35
N MET A 65 -4.86 9.10 -15.03
CA MET A 65 -5.44 8.26 -13.99
C MET A 65 -6.96 8.35 -13.90
N HIS A 66 -7.55 7.19 -13.79
CA HIS A 66 -8.93 6.93 -13.37
C HIS A 66 -8.89 6.41 -11.93
N TRP A 67 -10.06 6.25 -11.31
CA TRP A 67 -10.20 5.45 -10.11
C TRP A 67 -10.87 4.12 -10.44
N GLY A 68 -10.11 3.02 -10.32
CA GLY A 68 -10.67 1.69 -10.24
C GLY A 68 -11.41 1.50 -8.92
N HIS A 69 -12.25 0.46 -8.81
CA HIS A 69 -13.08 0.24 -7.65
C HIS A 69 -13.30 -1.24 -7.39
N ALA A 70 -13.16 -1.65 -6.14
CA ALA A 70 -13.50 -2.99 -5.67
C ALA A 70 -14.15 -2.90 -4.29
N LYS A 71 -14.91 -3.93 -3.91
CA LYS A 71 -15.49 -4.09 -2.59
C LYS A 71 -15.25 -5.47 -2.01
N SER A 72 -15.28 -5.58 -0.67
CA SER A 72 -15.09 -6.83 0.04
C SER A 72 -15.88 -6.86 1.35
N LYS A 73 -16.31 -8.03 1.78
CA LYS A 73 -16.92 -8.24 3.10
C LYS A 73 -15.91 -8.65 4.16
N ASP A 74 -14.78 -9.19 3.74
CA ASP A 74 -13.79 -9.86 4.59
C ASP A 74 -12.35 -9.37 4.40
N LEU A 75 -12.15 -8.34 3.55
CA LEU A 75 -10.84 -7.77 3.22
C LEU A 75 -9.92 -8.69 2.39
N LEU A 76 -10.36 -9.89 2.03
CA LEU A 76 -9.57 -10.86 1.28
C LEU A 76 -10.18 -11.15 -0.09
N HIS A 77 -11.49 -11.33 -0.15
CA HIS A 77 -12.21 -11.60 -1.40
C HIS A 77 -12.79 -10.30 -1.94
N TRP A 78 -12.19 -9.79 -3.01
CA TRP A 78 -12.56 -8.53 -3.63
C TRP A 78 -13.43 -8.75 -4.87
N GLU A 79 -14.58 -8.09 -4.90
CA GLU A 79 -15.48 -7.99 -6.05
C GLU A 79 -15.15 -6.72 -6.83
N GLU A 80 -14.77 -6.87 -8.10
CA GLU A 80 -14.53 -5.74 -9.00
C GLU A 80 -15.84 -5.00 -9.30
N LEU A 81 -15.78 -3.67 -9.28
CA LEU A 81 -16.88 -2.77 -9.59
C LEU A 81 -16.52 -1.90 -10.81
N PRO A 82 -17.50 -1.25 -11.44
CA PRO A 82 -17.23 -0.29 -12.52
C PRO A 82 -16.27 0.82 -12.07
N VAL A 83 -15.51 1.37 -13.02
CA VAL A 83 -14.65 2.54 -12.81
C VAL A 83 -15.45 3.66 -12.14
N ALA A 84 -14.94 4.18 -11.01
CA ALA A 84 -15.65 5.17 -10.20
C ALA A 84 -15.45 6.60 -10.71
N LEU A 85 -14.21 6.97 -11.08
CA LEU A 85 -13.86 8.29 -11.61
C LEU A 85 -13.04 8.15 -12.88
N ALA A 86 -13.25 9.10 -13.80
CA ALA A 86 -12.48 9.23 -15.04
C ALA A 86 -12.21 10.71 -15.34
N PRO A 87 -11.07 11.06 -15.95
CA PRO A 87 -10.80 12.41 -16.45
C PRO A 87 -11.92 12.88 -17.38
N SER A 88 -12.47 14.07 -17.13
CA SER A 88 -13.62 14.55 -17.91
C SER A 88 -13.85 16.05 -17.86
N GLU A 89 -13.30 16.72 -16.86
CA GLU A 89 -13.50 18.14 -16.61
C GLU A 89 -12.18 18.90 -16.81
N SER A 90 -12.26 20.21 -16.96
CA SER A 90 -11.05 21.04 -17.20
C SER A 90 -10.04 21.01 -16.05
N TYR A 91 -10.50 20.71 -14.83
CA TYR A 91 -9.67 20.65 -13.64
C TYR A 91 -9.06 19.23 -13.38
N ASP A 92 -9.46 18.23 -14.13
CA ASP A 92 -8.92 16.87 -14.04
C ASP A 92 -8.68 16.21 -15.39
N LYS A 93 -8.47 17.01 -16.44
CA LYS A 93 -8.34 16.52 -17.82
C LYS A 93 -7.17 15.54 -18.02
N ASP A 94 -6.11 15.67 -17.20
CA ASP A 94 -4.90 14.86 -17.30
C ASP A 94 -4.83 13.79 -16.20
N GLY A 95 -5.82 13.74 -15.28
CA GLY A 95 -5.95 12.66 -14.30
C GLY A 95 -6.85 12.99 -13.12
N CYS A 96 -7.53 11.96 -12.62
CA CYS A 96 -8.11 11.92 -11.28
C CYS A 96 -7.06 11.30 -10.35
N PHE A 97 -6.23 12.13 -9.71
CA PHE A 97 -5.15 11.67 -8.84
C PHE A 97 -5.66 11.23 -7.47
N SER A 98 -4.75 10.79 -6.60
CA SER A 98 -5.06 10.16 -5.32
C SER A 98 -5.92 11.03 -4.41
N GLY A 99 -6.60 10.37 -3.50
CA GLY A 99 -7.50 10.97 -2.53
C GLY A 99 -8.19 9.93 -1.66
N SER A 100 -9.23 10.31 -0.95
CA SER A 100 -9.88 9.50 0.07
C SER A 100 -11.39 9.54 0.00
N ALA A 101 -12.06 8.76 0.86
CA ALA A 101 -13.50 8.68 0.93
C ALA A 101 -14.01 9.00 2.35
N ILE A 102 -15.23 9.49 2.43
CA ILE A 102 -15.95 9.68 3.69
C ILE A 102 -17.45 9.42 3.51
N VAL A 103 -18.07 8.84 4.53
CA VAL A 103 -19.53 8.62 4.57
C VAL A 103 -20.18 9.79 5.29
N LYS A 104 -21.19 10.40 4.66
CA LYS A 104 -22.01 11.46 5.25
C LYS A 104 -23.46 11.30 4.78
N ASP A 105 -24.41 11.32 5.72
CA ASP A 105 -25.86 11.23 5.45
C ASP A 105 -26.22 10.04 4.52
N ASP A 106 -25.68 8.86 4.82
CA ASP A 106 -25.82 7.61 4.05
C ASP A 106 -25.40 7.71 2.57
N LYS A 107 -24.51 8.65 2.26
CA LYS A 107 -23.87 8.84 0.95
C LYS A 107 -22.35 8.67 1.08
N LEU A 108 -21.74 8.19 0.01
CA LEU A 108 -20.30 8.05 -0.09
C LEU A 108 -19.73 9.21 -0.90
N TYR A 109 -18.82 9.96 -0.29
CA TYR A 109 -18.11 11.09 -0.91
C TYR A 109 -16.66 10.71 -1.17
N LEU A 110 -16.14 11.08 -2.34
CA LEU A 110 -14.74 10.94 -2.71
C LEU A 110 -14.14 12.34 -2.82
N LEU A 111 -13.14 12.63 -1.99
CA LEU A 111 -12.31 13.83 -2.11
C LEU A 111 -11.00 13.42 -2.80
N TYR A 112 -10.78 13.92 -4.01
CA TYR A 112 -9.69 13.49 -4.90
C TYR A 112 -8.96 14.69 -5.49
N THR A 113 -7.76 14.47 -6.01
CA THR A 113 -6.99 15.50 -6.69
C THR A 113 -7.32 15.53 -8.17
N GLY A 114 -7.83 16.67 -8.65
CA GLY A 114 -7.91 16.96 -10.08
C GLY A 114 -6.55 17.45 -10.57
N HIS A 115 -6.00 16.75 -11.58
CA HIS A 115 -4.68 17.02 -12.13
C HIS A 115 -4.76 17.59 -13.53
N VAL A 116 -4.01 18.67 -13.73
CA VAL A 116 -3.78 19.31 -15.03
C VAL A 116 -2.28 19.53 -15.19
N ASP A 117 -1.73 19.02 -16.28
CA ASP A 117 -0.32 19.17 -16.62
C ASP A 117 -0.20 19.42 -18.14
N ASP A 118 -0.04 20.65 -18.52
CA ASP A 118 0.18 21.07 -19.89
C ASP A 118 1.43 21.97 -20.01
N GLU A 119 1.80 22.35 -21.24
CA GLU A 119 3.03 23.14 -21.49
C GLU A 119 3.06 24.47 -20.76
N GLU A 120 1.92 25.02 -20.33
CA GLU A 120 1.80 26.34 -19.72
C GLU A 120 1.70 26.28 -18.18
N LYS A 121 1.12 25.20 -17.64
CA LYS A 121 0.86 25.10 -16.21
C LYS A 121 0.70 23.66 -15.73
N ARG A 122 1.08 23.44 -14.46
CA ARG A 122 0.70 22.28 -13.66
C ARG A 122 -0.16 22.76 -12.49
N GLU A 123 -1.32 22.16 -12.33
CA GLU A 123 -2.25 22.47 -11.24
C GLU A 123 -2.81 21.19 -10.63
N GLU A 124 -2.78 21.09 -9.33
CA GLU A 124 -3.36 20.02 -8.52
C GLU A 124 -4.37 20.64 -7.56
N THR A 125 -5.66 20.37 -7.77
CA THR A 125 -6.77 20.95 -6.99
C THR A 125 -7.61 19.84 -6.37
N GLN A 126 -8.23 20.10 -5.22
CA GLN A 126 -9.04 19.08 -4.57
C GLN A 126 -10.48 19.17 -5.04
N CYS A 127 -11.03 18.03 -5.45
CA CYS A 127 -12.33 17.89 -6.08
C CYS A 127 -13.19 16.89 -5.32
N LEU A 128 -14.51 17.06 -5.37
CA LEU A 128 -15.46 16.22 -4.66
C LEU A 128 -16.40 15.49 -5.65
N ALA A 129 -16.59 14.19 -5.43
CA ALA A 129 -17.62 13.40 -6.09
C ALA A 129 -18.51 12.70 -5.05
N VAL A 130 -19.76 12.42 -5.38
CA VAL A 130 -20.74 11.83 -4.45
C VAL A 130 -21.49 10.67 -5.09
N SER A 131 -21.77 9.66 -4.30
CA SER A 131 -22.61 8.52 -4.66
C SER A 131 -23.69 8.27 -3.60
N THR A 132 -24.88 7.88 -4.07
CA THR A 132 -25.98 7.43 -3.20
C THR A 132 -26.09 5.90 -3.13
N ASP A 133 -25.43 5.19 -4.04
CA ASP A 133 -25.45 3.72 -4.13
C ASP A 133 -24.08 3.07 -3.80
N GLY A 134 -23.03 3.90 -3.65
CA GLY A 134 -21.65 3.44 -3.44
C GLY A 134 -20.96 2.95 -4.70
N ILE A 135 -21.60 3.01 -5.87
CA ILE A 135 -21.11 2.47 -7.15
C ILE A 135 -21.01 3.56 -8.21
N THR A 136 -22.06 4.35 -8.37
CA THR A 136 -22.12 5.41 -9.37
C THR A 136 -21.84 6.75 -8.73
N PHE A 137 -20.81 7.44 -9.21
CA PHE A 137 -20.37 8.73 -8.67
C PHE A 137 -20.71 9.89 -9.63
N GLU A 138 -20.99 11.05 -9.05
CA GLU A 138 -21.18 12.30 -9.77
C GLU A 138 -20.26 13.37 -9.20
N LYS A 139 -19.45 14.00 -10.05
CA LYS A 139 -18.60 15.14 -9.68
C LYS A 139 -19.47 16.35 -9.36
N LEU A 140 -19.14 17.07 -8.30
CA LEU A 140 -19.90 18.26 -7.92
C LEU A 140 -19.68 19.41 -8.93
N PRO A 141 -20.70 20.18 -9.24
CA PRO A 141 -20.58 21.33 -10.14
C PRO A 141 -19.76 22.49 -9.50
N THR A 142 -19.54 22.45 -8.19
CA THR A 142 -18.75 23.43 -7.43
C THR A 142 -17.26 23.13 -7.42
N ASN A 143 -16.83 22.04 -8.08
CA ASN A 143 -15.40 21.70 -8.16
C ASN A 143 -14.58 22.73 -8.93
N PRO A 144 -13.30 22.92 -8.54
CA PRO A 144 -12.63 22.35 -7.37
C PRO A 144 -13.07 23.00 -6.05
N VAL A 145 -13.14 22.20 -4.96
CA VAL A 145 -13.54 22.68 -3.63
C VAL A 145 -12.37 23.23 -2.80
N ILE A 146 -11.13 22.80 -3.08
CA ILE A 146 -9.90 23.43 -2.54
C ILE A 146 -8.96 23.71 -3.73
N HIS A 147 -8.50 24.94 -3.87
CA HIS A 147 -7.74 25.42 -5.03
C HIS A 147 -6.71 26.50 -4.63
N ALA A 148 -6.01 27.06 -5.59
CA ALA A 148 -4.89 28.00 -5.38
C ALA A 148 -5.14 29.13 -4.37
N GLN A 149 -6.36 29.72 -4.34
CA GLN A 149 -6.67 30.80 -3.39
C GLN A 149 -6.63 30.36 -1.92
N HIS A 150 -6.86 29.07 -1.63
CA HIS A 150 -6.81 28.53 -0.28
C HIS A 150 -5.38 28.35 0.26
N ILE A 151 -4.39 28.34 -0.62
CA ILE A 151 -2.98 28.08 -0.29
C ILE A 151 -2.05 29.23 -0.74
N GLU A 152 -2.62 30.39 -1.10
CA GLU A 152 -1.84 31.53 -1.55
C GLU A 152 -0.81 31.96 -0.48
N GLY A 153 0.47 32.01 -0.89
CA GLY A 153 1.58 32.32 0.00
C GLY A 153 1.99 31.21 0.98
N ILE A 154 1.39 30.02 0.86
CA ILE A 154 1.63 28.87 1.75
C ILE A 154 2.30 27.71 0.99
N ALA A 155 1.79 27.37 -0.20
CA ALA A 155 2.27 26.25 -1.01
C ALA A 155 2.12 26.54 -2.50
N ASP A 156 2.82 25.76 -3.34
CA ASP A 156 2.66 25.78 -4.79
C ASP A 156 1.52 24.83 -5.19
N ILE A 157 0.63 25.30 -6.06
CA ILE A 157 -0.49 24.52 -6.58
C ILE A 157 -0.04 23.36 -7.47
N ALA A 158 1.19 23.39 -7.99
CA ALA A 158 1.77 22.32 -8.78
C ALA A 158 2.17 21.09 -7.95
N ASP A 159 2.30 21.23 -6.64
CA ASP A 159 2.65 20.17 -5.69
C ASP A 159 1.68 20.19 -4.50
N PHE A 160 0.38 20.00 -4.80
CA PHE A 160 -0.70 20.09 -3.79
C PHE A 160 -1.74 18.99 -4.03
N ARG A 161 -1.58 17.81 -3.42
CA ARG A 161 -2.33 16.60 -3.76
C ARG A 161 -2.62 15.64 -2.61
N ASP A 162 -3.37 14.58 -2.92
CA ASP A 162 -3.63 13.41 -2.09
C ASP A 162 -4.41 13.73 -0.80
N PRO A 163 -5.62 14.32 -0.89
CA PRO A 163 -6.36 14.72 0.28
C PRO A 163 -6.88 13.50 1.07
N LYS A 164 -6.64 13.50 2.40
CA LYS A 164 -7.31 12.59 3.33
C LYS A 164 -8.34 13.34 4.12
N VAL A 165 -9.61 13.04 3.89
CA VAL A 165 -10.76 13.60 4.60
C VAL A 165 -11.13 12.70 5.79
N PHE A 166 -11.50 13.31 6.91
CA PHE A 166 -12.01 12.65 8.12
C PHE A 166 -12.95 13.56 8.90
N GLU A 167 -13.76 12.96 9.75
CA GLU A 167 -14.62 13.68 10.69
C GLU A 167 -14.02 13.62 12.10
N TYR A 168 -14.05 14.76 12.79
CA TYR A 168 -13.65 14.83 14.19
C TYR A 168 -14.48 15.89 14.92
N GLN A 169 -15.11 15.50 16.06
CA GLN A 169 -15.93 16.37 16.89
C GLN A 169 -17.03 17.15 16.12
N GLY A 170 -17.64 16.50 15.12
CA GLY A 170 -18.74 17.08 14.34
C GLY A 170 -18.33 18.08 13.26
N SER A 171 -17.04 18.19 12.97
CA SER A 171 -16.47 18.95 11.85
C SER A 171 -15.71 18.04 10.92
N TYR A 172 -15.65 18.40 9.63
CA TYR A 172 -14.84 17.70 8.63
C TYR A 172 -13.49 18.37 8.51
N TYR A 173 -12.46 17.56 8.40
CA TYR A 173 -11.09 17.98 8.17
C TYR A 173 -10.51 17.28 6.96
N ALA A 174 -9.58 17.95 6.29
CA ALA A 174 -8.76 17.32 5.24
C ALA A 174 -7.29 17.67 5.49
N VAL A 175 -6.43 16.66 5.46
CA VAL A 175 -4.99 16.84 5.35
C VAL A 175 -4.59 16.66 3.89
N VAL A 176 -3.78 17.58 3.36
CA VAL A 176 -3.36 17.59 1.96
C VAL A 176 -1.85 17.72 1.89
N ALA A 177 -1.22 16.90 1.08
CA ALA A 177 0.22 16.90 0.87
C ALA A 177 0.67 18.10 0.03
N SER A 178 1.81 18.65 0.37
CA SER A 178 2.50 19.69 -0.38
C SER A 178 3.99 19.73 -0.03
N LYS A 179 4.71 20.69 -0.56
CA LYS A 179 6.09 20.95 -0.19
C LYS A 179 6.35 22.42 0.09
N THR A 180 7.39 22.69 0.86
CA THR A 180 7.91 24.02 1.12
C THR A 180 8.71 24.56 -0.08
N PRO A 181 8.93 25.88 -0.18
CA PRO A 181 9.75 26.46 -1.26
C PRO A 181 11.22 25.99 -1.28
N ASP A 182 11.74 25.43 -0.18
CA ASP A 182 13.08 24.86 -0.05
C ASP A 182 13.09 23.31 -0.14
N ASP A 183 12.09 22.74 -0.82
CA ASP A 183 11.97 21.31 -1.12
C ASP A 183 12.01 20.41 0.15
N ARG A 184 11.11 20.68 1.09
CA ARG A 184 10.79 19.81 2.22
C ARG A 184 9.31 19.46 2.18
N GLY A 185 8.95 18.24 2.48
CA GLY A 185 7.55 17.85 2.56
C GLY A 185 6.81 18.64 3.65
N GLN A 186 5.54 18.96 3.41
CA GLN A 186 4.63 19.54 4.41
C GLN A 186 3.21 19.02 4.22
N ILE A 187 2.43 19.04 5.29
CA ILE A 187 1.01 18.68 5.27
C ILE A 187 0.19 19.89 5.72
N LEU A 188 -0.78 20.24 4.89
CA LEU A 188 -1.71 21.31 5.16
C LEU A 188 -3.02 20.77 5.73
N LEU A 189 -3.58 21.45 6.73
CA LEU A 189 -4.86 21.10 7.36
C LEU A 189 -5.94 22.10 6.92
N PHE A 190 -7.08 21.56 6.48
CA PHE A 190 -8.28 22.30 6.13
C PHE A 190 -9.45 21.84 6.99
N ALA A 191 -10.43 22.72 7.21
CA ALA A 191 -11.66 22.43 7.92
C ALA A 191 -12.88 22.81 7.10
N SER A 192 -13.98 22.07 7.25
CA SER A 192 -15.27 22.30 6.61
C SER A 192 -16.42 21.84 7.50
N SER A 193 -17.56 22.47 7.39
CA SER A 193 -18.81 22.03 8.02
C SER A 193 -19.69 21.16 7.11
N ASN A 194 -19.40 21.12 5.80
CA ASN A 194 -20.29 20.54 4.80
C ASN A 194 -19.61 19.72 3.69
N LEU A 195 -18.26 19.61 3.69
CA LEU A 195 -17.40 18.99 2.67
C LEU A 195 -17.22 19.80 1.38
N VAL A 196 -17.90 20.93 1.23
CA VAL A 196 -17.88 21.77 0.01
C VAL A 196 -17.09 23.07 0.25
N ASP A 197 -17.41 23.75 1.34
CA ASP A 197 -16.76 25.01 1.70
C ASP A 197 -15.62 24.73 2.68
N TRP A 198 -14.40 24.88 2.22
CA TRP A 198 -13.19 24.59 2.97
C TRP A 198 -12.45 25.86 3.37
N ALA A 199 -11.85 25.85 4.54
CA ALA A 199 -10.97 26.90 5.01
C ALA A 199 -9.62 26.31 5.41
N PHE A 200 -8.53 26.95 4.99
CA PHE A 200 -7.19 26.64 5.49
C PHE A 200 -7.13 26.88 7.00
N THR A 201 -6.63 25.92 7.74
CA THR A 201 -6.50 25.99 9.19
C THR A 201 -5.06 26.25 9.61
N SER A 202 -4.12 25.42 9.12
CA SER A 202 -2.71 25.48 9.50
C SER A 202 -1.83 24.63 8.58
N VAL A 203 -0.53 24.80 8.69
CA VAL A 203 0.45 23.76 8.35
C VAL A 203 0.45 22.78 9.52
N LEU A 204 -0.09 21.56 9.30
CA LEU A 204 -0.19 20.52 10.32
C LEU A 204 1.19 20.04 10.78
N LEU A 205 2.05 19.75 9.81
CA LEU A 205 3.42 19.29 10.01
C LEU A 205 4.27 19.73 8.82
N GLU A 206 5.50 20.13 9.10
CA GLU A 206 6.53 20.45 8.12
C GLU A 206 7.76 19.57 8.38
N GLY A 207 8.32 18.98 7.32
CA GLY A 207 9.45 18.08 7.38
C GLY A 207 10.76 18.78 7.68
N GLU A 208 11.68 18.03 8.28
CA GLU A 208 13.06 18.44 8.44
C GLU A 208 13.87 18.06 7.20
N LYS A 209 15.07 18.63 7.10
CA LYS A 209 16.02 18.26 6.02
C LYS A 209 16.36 16.77 6.11
N GLY A 210 16.27 16.08 4.96
CA GLY A 210 16.49 14.62 4.88
C GLY A 210 15.23 13.77 5.08
N GLN A 211 14.10 14.38 5.43
CA GLN A 211 12.80 13.67 5.54
C GLN A 211 12.00 13.68 4.24
N GLY A 212 12.66 13.75 3.08
CA GLY A 212 12.06 13.78 1.75
C GLY A 212 11.86 15.20 1.21
N ILE A 213 11.87 15.32 -0.12
CA ILE A 213 11.73 16.60 -0.85
C ILE A 213 10.28 16.98 -1.09
N MET A 214 9.39 16.03 -1.03
CA MET A 214 7.93 16.14 -1.14
C MET A 214 7.32 14.99 -0.34
N TRP A 215 6.18 15.22 0.30
CA TRP A 215 5.39 14.19 0.92
C TRP A 215 4.15 13.89 0.09
N GLU A 216 3.77 12.62 -0.01
CA GLU A 216 2.59 12.16 -0.74
C GLU A 216 1.68 11.33 0.17
N CYS A 217 0.43 11.14 -0.24
CA CYS A 217 -0.54 10.21 0.33
C CYS A 217 -0.68 10.30 1.86
N PRO A 218 -0.94 11.47 2.46
CA PRO A 218 -1.11 11.58 3.89
C PRO A 218 -2.36 10.81 4.35
N ASP A 219 -2.24 10.12 5.48
CA ASP A 219 -3.36 9.50 6.18
C ASP A 219 -3.28 9.83 7.66
N PHE A 220 -4.28 10.55 8.19
CA PHE A 220 -4.25 11.10 9.55
C PHE A 220 -5.45 10.64 10.37
N PHE A 221 -5.20 9.94 11.48
CA PHE A 221 -6.26 9.31 12.28
C PHE A 221 -5.84 9.10 13.74
N PRO A 222 -6.83 9.03 14.68
CA PRO A 222 -6.57 8.62 16.05
C PRO A 222 -6.42 7.09 16.13
N LEU A 223 -5.47 6.63 16.96
CA LEU A 223 -5.23 5.21 17.23
C LEU A 223 -4.68 5.05 18.67
N ASP A 224 -5.35 4.23 19.49
CA ASP A 224 -4.94 3.86 20.84
C ASP A 224 -4.45 5.03 21.72
N GLY A 225 -5.19 6.14 21.67
CA GLY A 225 -4.93 7.35 22.49
C GLY A 225 -3.88 8.31 21.94
N LYS A 226 -3.34 8.05 20.75
CA LYS A 226 -2.45 8.96 20.00
C LYS A 226 -3.06 9.32 18.64
N TRP A 227 -2.42 10.25 17.96
CA TRP A 227 -2.64 10.48 16.54
C TRP A 227 -1.52 9.89 15.71
N VAL A 228 -1.86 9.33 14.58
CA VAL A 228 -0.92 8.76 13.61
C VAL A 228 -1.07 9.51 12.30
N LEU A 229 0.06 9.95 11.75
CA LEU A 229 0.15 10.51 10.41
C LEU A 229 1.05 9.60 9.58
N ILE A 230 0.45 8.92 8.59
CA ILE A 230 1.19 8.13 7.61
C ILE A 230 1.49 9.01 6.42
N LEU A 231 2.69 8.90 5.89
CA LEU A 231 3.19 9.66 4.74
C LEU A 231 4.02 8.79 3.82
N SER A 232 4.10 9.20 2.56
CA SER A 232 4.96 8.60 1.55
C SER A 232 5.99 9.62 1.04
N PRO A 233 7.13 9.82 1.77
CA PRO A 233 8.15 10.77 1.38
C PRO A 233 8.91 10.35 0.11
N ILE A 234 9.08 11.31 -0.81
CA ILE A 234 9.94 11.19 -1.99
C ILE A 234 11.38 11.49 -1.58
N GLU A 235 12.32 10.61 -1.92
CA GLU A 235 13.76 10.78 -1.70
C GLU A 235 14.15 11.07 -0.24
N MET A 236 13.63 10.25 0.68
CA MET A 236 14.04 10.32 2.08
C MET A 236 15.50 9.88 2.25
N GLU A 237 16.27 10.57 3.11
CA GLU A 237 17.68 10.24 3.35
C GLU A 237 17.81 8.90 4.07
N ARG A 238 18.67 8.03 3.54
CA ARG A 238 18.94 6.70 4.10
C ARG A 238 19.55 6.79 5.48
N GLN A 239 19.07 5.97 6.40
CA GLN A 239 19.56 5.91 7.79
C GLN A 239 19.80 4.46 8.17
N GLN A 240 21.06 4.05 8.33
CA GLN A 240 21.44 2.67 8.68
C GLN A 240 20.72 1.64 7.81
N GLU A 241 19.76 0.88 8.37
CA GLU A 241 18.95 -0.13 7.67
C GLU A 241 17.63 0.40 7.11
N LYS A 242 17.29 1.67 7.30
CA LYS A 242 15.99 2.25 6.94
C LYS A 242 16.06 3.18 5.73
N TYR A 243 14.91 3.33 5.07
CA TYR A 243 14.72 4.27 3.95
C TYR A 243 15.62 3.96 2.74
N TRP A 244 15.74 2.66 2.44
CA TRP A 244 16.58 2.19 1.33
C TRP A 244 15.87 2.18 -0.03
N ASN A 245 14.54 2.27 -0.04
CA ASN A 245 13.79 2.45 -1.26
C ASN A 245 13.93 3.88 -1.79
N LEU A 246 13.72 4.09 -3.08
CA LEU A 246 13.77 5.42 -3.68
C LEU A 246 12.82 6.37 -2.97
N ASN A 247 11.59 5.92 -2.77
CA ASN A 247 10.59 6.59 -1.95
C ASN A 247 10.25 5.72 -0.74
N SER A 248 9.97 6.36 0.37
CA SER A 248 9.72 5.66 1.65
C SER A 248 8.26 5.77 2.06
N THR A 249 7.85 4.96 3.03
CA THR A 249 6.57 5.10 3.72
C THR A 249 6.82 5.12 5.22
N VAL A 250 6.33 6.17 5.87
CA VAL A 250 6.67 6.51 7.26
C VAL A 250 5.41 6.78 8.06
N ALA A 251 5.33 6.26 9.28
CA ALA A 251 4.32 6.62 10.27
C ALA A 251 4.92 7.54 11.34
N PHE A 252 4.32 8.72 11.51
CA PHE A 252 4.59 9.65 12.60
C PHE A 252 3.53 9.44 13.67
N ILE A 253 3.95 9.32 14.93
CA ILE A 253 3.08 9.10 16.09
C ILE A 253 3.23 10.29 17.02
N GLY A 254 2.12 10.82 17.55
CA GLY A 254 2.17 11.99 18.42
C GLY A 254 0.81 12.47 18.91
N ASP A 255 0.74 13.75 19.23
CA ASP A 255 -0.46 14.40 19.75
C ASP A 255 -0.91 15.55 18.85
N MET A 256 -2.20 15.64 18.58
CA MET A 256 -2.80 16.75 17.86
C MET A 256 -3.18 17.89 18.83
N ASN A 257 -2.66 19.09 18.57
CA ASN A 257 -3.12 20.30 19.23
C ASN A 257 -4.17 20.99 18.35
N TRP A 258 -5.44 20.82 18.69
CA TRP A 258 -6.56 21.35 17.93
C TRP A 258 -6.74 22.89 18.03
N GLU A 259 -6.16 23.53 19.06
CA GLU A 259 -6.20 24.99 19.19
C GLU A 259 -5.26 25.67 18.18
N THR A 260 -4.11 25.05 17.93
CA THR A 260 -3.11 25.59 16.98
C THR A 260 -3.16 24.93 15.61
N GLY A 261 -3.88 23.82 15.47
CA GLY A 261 -3.91 23.01 14.26
C GLY A 261 -2.58 22.30 13.96
N ARG A 262 -1.74 22.06 14.97
CA ARG A 262 -0.40 21.49 14.82
C ARG A 262 -0.31 20.08 15.38
N PHE A 263 0.41 19.22 14.67
CA PHE A 263 0.73 17.88 15.10
C PHE A 263 2.12 17.87 15.76
N ARG A 264 2.17 17.48 17.04
CA ARG A 264 3.41 17.31 17.77
C ARG A 264 3.87 15.88 17.67
N VAL A 265 4.95 15.64 16.97
CA VAL A 265 5.54 14.31 16.77
C VAL A 265 6.30 13.84 18.01
N ASP A 266 6.00 12.66 18.50
CA ASP A 266 6.75 11.97 19.55
C ASP A 266 7.81 11.03 18.94
N SER A 267 7.47 10.33 17.84
CA SER A 267 8.35 9.41 17.14
C SER A 267 7.89 9.21 15.68
N TYR A 268 8.79 8.72 14.84
CA TYR A 268 8.44 8.23 13.51
C TYR A 268 9.31 7.02 13.14
N ASP A 269 8.78 6.15 12.26
CA ASP A 269 9.50 4.98 11.77
C ASP A 269 9.01 4.55 10.38
N GLU A 270 9.89 3.83 9.65
CA GLU A 270 9.53 3.16 8.40
C GLU A 270 8.45 2.10 8.65
N MET A 271 7.46 2.03 7.76
CA MET A 271 6.32 1.15 7.96
C MET A 271 6.54 -0.26 7.47
N ASP A 272 7.28 -0.44 6.37
CA ASP A 272 7.56 -1.74 5.78
C ASP A 272 9.04 -1.83 5.41
N GLY A 273 9.73 -2.82 5.92
CA GLY A 273 11.15 -3.04 5.68
C GLY A 273 11.44 -3.80 4.39
N GLY A 274 10.45 -3.97 3.50
CA GLY A 274 10.60 -4.70 2.23
C GLY A 274 10.95 -3.84 1.03
N LEU A 275 10.86 -4.44 -0.15
CA LEU A 275 11.20 -3.78 -1.42
C LEU A 275 10.02 -3.01 -2.02
N ASP A 276 8.80 -3.50 -1.84
CA ASP A 276 7.64 -3.08 -2.61
C ASP A 276 6.48 -2.73 -1.66
N PHE A 277 6.48 -1.47 -1.19
CA PHE A 277 5.43 -0.92 -0.33
C PHE A 277 5.39 0.60 -0.43
N TYR A 278 4.27 1.17 -0.90
CA TYR A 278 4.13 2.61 -1.07
C TYR A 278 2.68 3.08 -0.94
N ALA A 279 2.49 4.36 -0.62
CA ALA A 279 1.20 5.08 -0.63
C ALA A 279 0.06 4.39 0.14
N PRO A 280 0.26 3.88 1.38
CA PRO A 280 -0.82 3.20 2.10
C PRO A 280 -1.98 4.11 2.43
N GLN A 281 -3.17 3.50 2.46
CA GLN A 281 -4.38 4.17 2.95
C GLN A 281 -5.10 3.30 3.97
N THR A 282 -5.71 3.95 4.97
CA THR A 282 -6.41 3.27 6.05
C THR A 282 -7.91 3.53 6.03
N CYS A 283 -8.67 2.57 6.57
CA CYS A 283 -10.07 2.77 6.94
C CYS A 283 -10.36 2.28 8.36
N GLN A 284 -11.42 2.82 8.94
CA GLN A 284 -11.98 2.30 10.18
C GLN A 284 -12.97 1.19 9.89
N GLY A 285 -12.78 0.03 10.51
CA GLY A 285 -13.72 -1.09 10.46
C GLY A 285 -14.94 -0.88 11.35
N PRO A 286 -15.96 -1.76 11.23
CA PRO A 286 -17.25 -1.61 11.92
C PRO A 286 -17.18 -1.74 13.45
N LYS A 287 -16.11 -2.31 14.00
CA LYS A 287 -15.90 -2.45 15.45
C LYS A 287 -14.83 -1.49 15.99
N GLY A 288 -14.41 -0.51 15.16
CA GLY A 288 -13.40 0.48 15.52
C GLY A 288 -11.97 0.09 15.17
N GLU A 289 -11.76 -1.07 14.55
CA GLU A 289 -10.45 -1.49 14.06
C GLU A 289 -9.93 -0.50 13.01
N ARG A 290 -8.61 -0.39 12.88
CA ARG A 290 -7.96 0.34 11.80
C ARG A 290 -7.30 -0.65 10.84
N TYR A 291 -7.74 -0.67 9.59
CA TYR A 291 -7.17 -1.49 8.53
C TYR A 291 -6.42 -0.61 7.53
N MET A 292 -5.37 -1.14 6.94
CA MET A 292 -4.50 -0.47 5.97
C MET A 292 -4.25 -1.38 4.77
N VAL A 293 -4.17 -0.78 3.59
CA VAL A 293 -3.71 -1.42 2.34
C VAL A 293 -2.71 -0.47 1.68
N ALA A 294 -1.68 -0.99 1.02
CA ALA A 294 -0.69 -0.22 0.30
C ALA A 294 -0.52 -0.74 -1.14
N TRP A 295 0.05 0.06 -2.01
CA TRP A 295 0.53 -0.38 -3.31
C TRP A 295 1.80 -1.23 -3.11
N MET A 296 1.74 -2.49 -3.54
CA MET A 296 2.85 -3.44 -3.40
C MET A 296 3.78 -3.33 -4.62
N GLN A 297 4.42 -2.20 -4.73
CA GLN A 297 5.38 -1.84 -5.76
C GLN A 297 6.18 -0.60 -5.32
N MET A 298 7.12 -0.18 -6.16
CA MET A 298 7.87 1.05 -5.98
C MET A 298 8.05 1.77 -7.32
N TRP A 299 7.98 3.10 -7.29
CA TRP A 299 8.21 3.95 -8.46
C TRP A 299 9.59 3.71 -9.09
N HIS A 300 9.66 3.90 -10.40
CA HIS A 300 10.88 3.80 -11.20
C HIS A 300 11.55 2.42 -11.19
N ARG A 301 10.82 1.37 -10.91
CA ARG A 301 11.22 -0.03 -11.13
C ARG A 301 10.52 -0.60 -12.34
N SER A 302 11.19 -1.49 -13.07
CA SER A 302 10.54 -2.30 -14.11
C SER A 302 9.53 -3.26 -13.47
N ILE A 303 8.45 -3.54 -14.20
CA ILE A 303 7.42 -4.47 -13.77
C ILE A 303 7.34 -5.60 -14.80
N PRO A 304 7.85 -6.79 -14.50
CA PRO A 304 7.91 -7.88 -15.47
C PRO A 304 6.57 -8.26 -16.10
N SER A 305 5.44 -8.10 -15.43
CA SER A 305 4.13 -8.32 -16.07
C SER A 305 3.83 -7.33 -17.21
N HIS A 306 4.35 -6.09 -17.13
CA HIS A 306 4.35 -5.14 -18.24
C HIS A 306 5.34 -5.54 -19.32
N ASP A 307 6.62 -5.77 -18.93
CA ASP A 307 7.72 -6.07 -19.87
C ASP A 307 7.44 -7.32 -20.70
N LEU A 308 6.75 -8.31 -20.14
CA LEU A 308 6.30 -9.54 -20.77
C LEU A 308 4.95 -9.40 -21.52
N ALA A 309 4.42 -8.19 -21.63
CA ALA A 309 3.13 -7.91 -22.27
C ALA A 309 1.94 -8.72 -21.70
N HIS A 310 1.91 -8.91 -20.38
CA HIS A 310 0.81 -9.61 -19.72
C HIS A 310 -0.47 -8.79 -19.62
N GLY A 311 -0.42 -7.50 -19.98
CA GLY A 311 -1.58 -6.61 -20.05
C GLY A 311 -2.04 -6.07 -18.69
N TRP A 312 -1.21 -6.19 -17.63
CA TRP A 312 -1.50 -5.64 -16.31
C TRP A 312 -0.20 -5.31 -15.56
N ALA A 313 -0.28 -4.37 -14.61
CA ALA A 313 0.83 -4.01 -13.72
C ALA A 313 0.32 -3.45 -12.38
N GLY A 314 1.00 -3.79 -11.30
CA GLY A 314 0.70 -3.37 -9.93
C GLY A 314 -0.23 -4.32 -9.20
N SER A 315 -0.16 -4.28 -7.86
CA SER A 315 -1.02 -5.03 -6.93
C SER A 315 -1.10 -4.30 -5.60
N MET A 316 -2.15 -4.56 -4.81
CA MET A 316 -2.21 -4.13 -3.42
C MET A 316 -1.55 -5.16 -2.51
N THR A 317 -1.08 -4.74 -1.32
CA THR A 317 -0.68 -5.64 -0.23
C THR A 317 -1.91 -6.38 0.32
N LEU A 318 -1.69 -7.42 1.09
CA LEU A 318 -2.72 -7.89 2.02
C LEU A 318 -3.14 -6.73 2.94
N PRO A 319 -4.42 -6.65 3.31
CA PRO A 319 -4.87 -5.73 4.35
C PRO A 319 -4.16 -6.02 5.67
N ARG A 320 -3.83 -4.96 6.42
CA ARG A 320 -3.15 -5.04 7.71
C ARG A 320 -3.99 -4.36 8.78
N LYS A 321 -4.14 -5.00 9.93
CA LYS A 321 -4.73 -4.39 11.12
C LYS A 321 -3.65 -3.62 11.87
N LEU A 322 -3.95 -2.36 12.21
CA LEU A 322 -3.03 -1.47 12.92
C LEU A 322 -3.39 -1.35 14.39
N SER A 323 -2.38 -1.27 15.25
CA SER A 323 -2.48 -0.89 16.65
C SER A 323 -1.22 -0.18 17.12
N LEU A 324 -1.25 0.47 18.28
CA LEU A 324 -0.07 1.03 18.92
C LEU A 324 0.32 0.18 20.13
N LYS A 325 1.59 -0.20 20.20
CA LYS A 325 2.16 -0.90 21.33
C LYS A 325 3.51 -0.30 21.71
N ASP A 326 3.65 0.12 22.95
CA ASP A 326 4.88 0.74 23.47
C ASP A 326 5.36 1.94 22.62
N GLY A 327 4.41 2.76 22.13
CA GLY A 327 4.68 3.92 21.29
C GLY A 327 5.12 3.61 19.85
N ARG A 328 4.90 2.39 19.38
CA ARG A 328 5.23 1.93 18.01
C ARG A 328 3.99 1.43 17.28
N LEU A 329 3.92 1.66 16.00
CA LEU A 329 2.89 1.09 15.15
C LEU A 329 3.16 -0.41 14.95
N VAL A 330 2.14 -1.21 15.24
CA VAL A 330 2.14 -2.67 15.08
C VAL A 330 1.21 -3.02 13.93
N GLN A 331 1.66 -3.91 13.07
CA GLN A 331 0.93 -4.39 11.91
C GLN A 331 0.71 -5.89 12.05
N GLU A 332 -0.54 -6.32 11.95
CA GLU A 332 -0.94 -7.73 12.07
C GLU A 332 -1.87 -8.11 10.91
N LEU A 333 -1.92 -9.40 10.61
CA LEU A 333 -2.91 -9.92 9.66
C LEU A 333 -4.32 -9.78 10.24
N PRO A 334 -5.32 -9.36 9.42
CA PRO A 334 -6.71 -9.43 9.82
C PRO A 334 -7.13 -10.88 10.11
N GLU A 335 -8.12 -11.04 10.99
CA GLU A 335 -8.65 -12.36 11.37
C GLU A 335 -9.14 -13.15 10.16
N SER A 336 -9.79 -12.48 9.19
CA SER A 336 -10.27 -13.08 7.94
C SER A 336 -9.16 -13.74 7.10
N VAL A 337 -7.95 -13.18 7.11
CA VAL A 337 -6.79 -13.78 6.43
C VAL A 337 -6.35 -15.06 7.15
N ASN A 338 -6.25 -15.00 8.48
CA ASN A 338 -5.91 -16.16 9.29
C ASN A 338 -6.96 -17.28 9.13
N GLU A 339 -8.25 -16.93 9.15
CA GLU A 339 -9.35 -17.87 8.92
C GLU A 339 -9.28 -18.52 7.53
N HIS A 340 -8.91 -17.77 6.49
CA HIS A 340 -8.73 -18.31 5.15
C HIS A 340 -7.72 -19.46 5.12
N PHE A 341 -6.62 -19.35 5.85
CA PHE A 341 -5.60 -20.40 5.96
C PHE A 341 -5.93 -21.52 6.95
N LEU A 342 -7.05 -21.42 7.69
CA LEU A 342 -7.55 -22.47 8.60
C LEU A 342 -8.61 -23.38 7.96
N VAL A 343 -9.11 -23.06 6.76
CA VAL A 343 -10.19 -23.81 6.10
C VAL A 343 -9.66 -25.13 5.50
N GLU A 344 -10.52 -26.16 5.39
CA GLU A 344 -10.23 -27.56 5.02
C GLU A 344 -9.42 -27.79 3.72
N ASN A 345 -9.15 -26.75 2.93
CA ASN A 345 -8.40 -26.85 1.67
C ASN A 345 -6.88 -26.69 1.81
N PHE A 346 -6.36 -26.51 3.02
CA PHE A 346 -4.93 -26.43 3.27
C PHE A 346 -4.36 -27.76 3.77
N LEU A 347 -3.26 -28.17 3.17
CA LEU A 347 -2.43 -29.24 3.70
C LEU A 347 -1.48 -28.65 4.74
N GLU A 348 -1.67 -29.00 6.00
CA GLU A 348 -0.73 -28.67 7.06
C GLU A 348 0.38 -29.72 7.14
N THR A 349 1.63 -29.28 7.14
CA THR A 349 2.80 -30.15 7.31
C THR A 349 3.64 -29.60 8.45
N ILE A 350 3.72 -30.36 9.55
CA ILE A 350 4.66 -30.09 10.64
C ILE A 350 6.01 -30.64 10.22
N VAL A 351 7.01 -29.77 10.22
CA VAL A 351 8.33 -30.14 9.73
C VAL A 351 9.29 -30.21 10.90
N GLN A 352 10.03 -31.31 11.00
CA GLN A 352 11.07 -31.55 12.00
C GLN A 352 12.40 -31.84 11.32
N GLY A 353 13.45 -31.16 11.73
CA GLY A 353 14.82 -31.39 11.23
C GLY A 353 15.54 -30.10 10.86
N ASN A 354 16.85 -30.18 10.78
CA ASN A 354 17.71 -29.02 10.57
C ASN A 354 17.86 -28.63 9.09
N GLN A 355 17.49 -29.51 8.17
CA GLN A 355 17.49 -29.25 6.74
C GLN A 355 16.40 -30.07 6.06
N ILE A 356 15.52 -29.41 5.33
CA ILE A 356 14.38 -30.04 4.65
C ILE A 356 14.15 -29.37 3.31
N THR A 357 13.74 -30.21 2.33
CA THR A 357 13.24 -29.77 1.03
C THR A 357 11.80 -30.22 0.88
N ILE A 358 10.90 -29.30 0.53
CA ILE A 358 9.48 -29.55 0.33
C ILE A 358 9.09 -29.08 -1.08
N PRO A 359 8.42 -29.91 -1.89
CA PRO A 359 7.86 -29.44 -3.17
C PRO A 359 6.92 -28.26 -2.94
N ALA A 360 7.11 -27.18 -3.67
CA ALA A 360 6.23 -26.02 -3.61
C ALA A 360 4.93 -26.30 -4.40
N ARG A 361 4.05 -27.07 -3.78
CA ARG A 361 2.74 -27.40 -4.35
C ARG A 361 1.81 -26.21 -4.21
N GLY A 362 1.18 -25.81 -5.32
CA GLY A 362 0.31 -24.63 -5.35
C GLY A 362 1.08 -23.30 -5.35
N LYS A 363 0.33 -22.22 -5.54
CA LYS A 363 0.88 -20.85 -5.63
C LYS A 363 0.73 -20.05 -4.35
N GLN A 364 0.06 -20.59 -3.33
CA GLN A 364 -0.23 -19.94 -2.07
C GLN A 364 0.28 -20.78 -0.91
N THR A 365 1.04 -20.16 -0.05
CA THR A 365 1.64 -20.83 1.10
C THR A 365 1.71 -19.88 2.27
N LEU A 366 1.34 -20.36 3.45
CA LEU A 366 1.62 -19.72 4.73
C LEU A 366 2.66 -20.57 5.47
N PHE A 367 3.77 -19.95 5.85
CA PHE A 367 4.73 -20.51 6.81
C PHE A 367 4.53 -19.83 8.15
N GLU A 368 4.37 -20.63 9.19
CA GLU A 368 4.45 -20.21 10.57
C GLU A 368 5.73 -20.77 11.17
N LEU A 369 6.64 -19.91 11.61
CA LEU A 369 7.92 -20.30 12.18
C LEU A 369 8.10 -19.64 13.55
N ASP A 370 8.42 -20.46 14.55
CA ASP A 370 8.79 -20.04 15.88
C ASP A 370 10.30 -20.23 16.09
N ALA A 371 11.04 -19.14 16.24
CA ALA A 371 12.47 -19.15 16.50
C ALA A 371 12.76 -18.77 17.97
N LYS A 372 13.42 -19.67 18.70
CA LYS A 372 13.89 -19.41 20.06
C LYS A 372 15.05 -18.40 20.08
N PRO A 373 15.34 -17.76 21.22
CA PRO A 373 16.43 -16.79 21.33
C PRO A 373 17.76 -17.34 20.80
N GLY A 374 18.43 -16.55 19.96
CA GLY A 374 19.73 -16.89 19.40
C GLY A 374 19.71 -17.99 18.33
N ARG A 375 18.53 -18.38 17.81
CA ARG A 375 18.39 -19.41 16.78
C ARG A 375 18.12 -18.77 15.43
N SER A 376 18.76 -19.27 14.39
CA SER A 376 18.72 -18.75 13.03
C SER A 376 18.06 -19.73 12.06
N PHE A 377 17.53 -19.22 10.95
CA PHE A 377 17.03 -20.04 9.84
C PHE A 377 17.25 -19.36 8.50
N ILE A 378 17.26 -20.20 7.44
CA ILE A 378 17.23 -19.80 6.04
C ILE A 378 16.07 -20.51 5.37
N LEU A 379 15.12 -19.78 4.83
CA LEU A 379 14.06 -20.29 3.96
C LEU A 379 14.35 -19.86 2.53
N GLY A 380 14.60 -20.82 1.66
CA GLY A 380 14.78 -20.65 0.22
C GLY A 380 13.54 -21.06 -0.55
N TYR A 381 13.27 -20.39 -1.66
CA TYR A 381 12.26 -20.75 -2.65
C TYR A 381 12.84 -20.64 -4.05
N GLY A 382 12.86 -21.72 -4.81
CA GLY A 382 13.45 -21.77 -6.15
C GLY A 382 13.47 -23.17 -6.75
N ASP A 383 14.13 -23.34 -7.89
CA ASP A 383 14.27 -24.63 -8.55
C ASP A 383 15.42 -25.43 -7.92
N GLU A 384 15.18 -26.68 -7.56
CA GLU A 384 16.21 -27.56 -6.99
C GLU A 384 17.40 -27.78 -7.94
N THR A 385 17.17 -27.65 -9.25
CA THR A 385 18.18 -27.81 -10.30
C THR A 385 18.97 -26.55 -10.61
N ASP A 386 18.56 -25.40 -10.07
CA ASP A 386 19.23 -24.11 -10.22
C ASP A 386 19.41 -23.44 -8.85
N PRO A 387 20.41 -23.87 -8.07
CA PRO A 387 20.62 -23.38 -6.72
C PRO A 387 21.04 -21.91 -6.63
N ASP A 388 21.43 -21.30 -7.74
CA ASP A 388 21.79 -19.88 -7.80
C ASP A 388 20.56 -18.98 -7.99
N SER A 389 19.43 -19.54 -8.47
CA SER A 389 18.16 -18.81 -8.67
C SER A 389 17.18 -19.11 -7.53
N VAL A 390 17.43 -18.50 -6.37
CA VAL A 390 16.66 -18.73 -5.13
C VAL A 390 16.25 -17.40 -4.49
N LEU A 391 14.94 -17.26 -4.24
CA LEU A 391 14.42 -16.23 -3.34
C LEU A 391 14.74 -16.64 -1.91
N GLN A 392 15.37 -15.76 -1.15
CA GLN A 392 15.89 -16.08 0.18
C GLN A 392 15.28 -15.22 1.28
N LEU A 393 14.89 -15.87 2.38
CA LEU A 393 14.52 -15.25 3.64
C LEU A 393 15.48 -15.79 4.70
N VAL A 394 16.19 -14.89 5.36
CA VAL A 394 17.24 -15.24 6.32
C VAL A 394 17.02 -14.53 7.64
N TYR A 395 16.84 -15.29 8.71
CA TYR A 395 16.97 -14.76 10.06
C TYR A 395 18.33 -15.17 10.63
N ASP A 396 19.18 -14.19 10.83
CA ASP A 396 20.49 -14.34 11.49
C ASP A 396 20.44 -13.72 12.88
N ALA A 397 20.30 -14.56 13.89
CA ALA A 397 20.22 -14.14 15.29
C ALA A 397 21.52 -13.50 15.78
N SER A 398 22.69 -13.90 15.23
CA SER A 398 23.99 -13.34 15.61
C SER A 398 24.12 -11.88 15.16
N GLN A 399 23.56 -11.54 14.01
CA GLN A 399 23.49 -10.19 13.47
C GLN A 399 22.23 -9.42 13.91
N LYS A 400 21.30 -10.07 14.63
CA LYS A 400 20.00 -9.52 15.03
C LYS A 400 19.18 -9.03 13.82
N ARG A 401 19.21 -9.78 12.72
CA ARG A 401 18.73 -9.32 11.41
C ARG A 401 17.86 -10.35 10.74
N PHE A 402 16.69 -9.90 10.26
CA PHE A 402 15.90 -10.64 9.29
C PHE A 402 15.98 -9.95 7.93
N SER A 403 16.29 -10.70 6.88
CA SER A 403 16.40 -10.20 5.51
C SER A 403 15.60 -11.04 4.53
N LEU A 404 15.14 -10.39 3.46
CA LEU A 404 14.60 -11.05 2.28
C LEU A 404 15.32 -10.55 1.03
N SER A 405 15.50 -11.44 0.05
CA SER A 405 16.22 -11.17 -1.18
C SER A 405 15.60 -11.89 -2.35
N ARG A 406 15.41 -11.17 -3.47
CA ARG A 406 15.08 -11.70 -4.79
C ARG A 406 16.26 -11.57 -5.77
N ASP A 407 17.45 -11.34 -5.24
CA ASP A 407 18.65 -11.22 -6.07
C ASP A 407 18.90 -12.54 -6.83
N GLN A 408 19.10 -12.42 -8.14
CA GLN A 408 19.22 -13.56 -9.06
C GLN A 408 17.99 -14.45 -9.18
N PHE A 409 16.83 -14.08 -8.61
CA PHE A 409 15.62 -14.89 -8.65
C PHE A 409 14.61 -14.44 -9.71
N GLY A 410 14.23 -15.32 -10.62
CA GLY A 410 13.19 -15.11 -11.62
C GLY A 410 13.53 -14.01 -12.65
N HIS A 411 12.50 -13.31 -13.14
CA HIS A 411 12.71 -12.18 -14.05
C HIS A 411 13.34 -11.01 -13.30
N PRO A 412 14.42 -10.42 -13.84
CA PRO A 412 15.11 -9.32 -13.18
C PRO A 412 14.24 -8.06 -13.11
N ILE A 413 14.31 -7.37 -11.97
CA ILE A 413 13.67 -6.07 -11.77
C ILE A 413 14.76 -5.01 -11.72
N SER A 414 14.77 -4.11 -12.70
CA SER A 414 15.65 -2.95 -12.74
C SER A 414 15.01 -1.73 -12.09
N GLY A 415 15.79 -0.73 -11.72
CA GLY A 415 15.28 0.49 -11.11
C GLY A 415 16.27 1.65 -11.19
N LYS A 416 15.82 2.83 -10.75
CA LYS A 416 16.65 4.05 -10.66
C LYS A 416 17.47 4.13 -9.36
N GLU A 417 17.18 3.29 -8.39
CA GLU A 417 17.99 3.24 -7.17
C GLU A 417 19.43 2.85 -7.49
N ASN A 418 20.36 3.55 -6.89
CA ASN A 418 21.80 3.29 -7.09
C ASN A 418 22.52 3.15 -5.73
N PRO A 419 23.07 1.96 -5.43
CA PRO A 419 22.91 0.70 -6.17
C PRO A 419 21.50 0.14 -6.04
N VAL A 420 21.05 -0.60 -7.05
CA VAL A 420 19.77 -1.35 -6.99
C VAL A 420 20.00 -2.59 -6.17
N PHE A 421 19.58 -2.55 -4.92
CA PHE A 421 19.60 -3.72 -4.07
C PHE A 421 18.29 -4.51 -4.23
N GLN A 422 18.41 -5.78 -4.56
CA GLN A 422 17.28 -6.71 -4.60
C GLN A 422 17.02 -7.37 -3.24
N SER A 423 17.54 -6.78 -2.18
CA SER A 423 17.44 -7.26 -0.80
C SER A 423 17.07 -6.13 0.15
N ARG A 424 16.31 -6.46 1.19
CA ARG A 424 15.97 -5.58 2.30
C ARG A 424 16.04 -6.34 3.61
N TRP A 425 16.12 -5.62 4.72
CA TRP A 425 16.24 -6.23 6.04
C TRP A 425 15.72 -5.32 7.15
N ILE A 426 15.38 -5.95 8.26
CA ILE A 426 14.98 -5.29 9.51
C ILE A 426 15.80 -5.82 10.67
N GLN A 427 15.96 -5.00 11.72
CA GLN A 427 16.54 -5.42 12.98
C GLN A 427 15.50 -6.09 13.87
N LEU A 428 15.86 -7.22 14.49
CA LEU A 428 15.07 -7.95 15.47
C LEU A 428 15.88 -8.15 16.76
N ASN A 429 15.19 -8.27 17.89
CA ASN A 429 15.85 -8.51 19.17
C ASN A 429 16.13 -10.01 19.37
N ALA A 430 17.36 -10.45 19.15
CA ALA A 430 17.74 -11.87 19.24
C ALA A 430 17.61 -12.51 20.66
N GLU A 431 17.28 -11.72 21.68
CA GLU A 431 17.09 -12.21 23.06
C GLU A 431 15.62 -12.63 23.33
N LYS A 432 14.73 -12.50 22.33
CA LYS A 432 13.32 -12.86 22.41
C LYS A 432 13.01 -14.06 21.52
N ASP A 433 11.90 -14.73 21.82
CA ASP A 433 11.21 -15.59 20.86
C ASP A 433 10.65 -14.75 19.72
N HIS A 434 10.71 -15.24 18.52
CA HIS A 434 10.11 -14.62 17.34
C HIS A 434 9.14 -15.55 16.69
N HIS A 435 7.97 -15.03 16.35
CA HIS A 435 6.99 -15.70 15.52
C HIS A 435 6.92 -15.01 14.15
N PHE A 436 7.18 -15.78 13.09
CA PHE A 436 7.13 -15.30 11.71
C PHE A 436 5.93 -15.93 11.02
N SER A 437 5.05 -15.08 10.48
CA SER A 437 4.04 -15.48 9.49
C SER A 437 4.50 -15.01 8.12
N ILE A 438 4.80 -15.94 7.22
CA ILE A 438 5.32 -15.66 5.89
C ILE A 438 4.30 -16.15 4.88
N ILE A 439 3.69 -15.21 4.15
CA ILE A 439 2.66 -15.49 3.17
C ILE A 439 3.25 -15.32 1.77
N ARG A 440 3.23 -16.39 0.99
CA ARG A 440 3.54 -16.34 -0.43
C ARG A 440 2.26 -16.46 -1.25
N ASP A 441 2.05 -15.55 -2.17
CA ASP A 441 1.10 -15.66 -3.27
C ASP A 441 1.86 -15.89 -4.60
N THR A 442 1.18 -15.87 -5.72
CA THR A 442 1.73 -16.19 -7.05
C THR A 442 3.00 -15.39 -7.38
N ASN A 443 2.99 -14.09 -7.08
CA ASN A 443 4.08 -13.17 -7.44
C ASN A 443 4.50 -12.25 -6.28
N SER A 444 4.19 -12.63 -5.07
CA SER A 444 4.52 -11.81 -3.89
C SER A 444 4.80 -12.65 -2.66
N ILE A 445 5.53 -12.03 -1.74
CA ILE A 445 5.75 -12.54 -0.39
C ILE A 445 5.60 -11.40 0.60
N GLU A 446 4.85 -11.65 1.66
CA GLU A 446 4.71 -10.73 2.79
C GLU A 446 5.09 -11.45 4.08
N VAL A 447 5.92 -10.81 4.89
CA VAL A 447 6.40 -11.31 6.17
C VAL A 447 5.88 -10.44 7.29
N PHE A 448 5.37 -11.07 8.33
CA PHE A 448 4.93 -10.45 9.58
C PHE A 448 5.76 -11.03 10.73
N VAL A 449 6.42 -10.18 11.49
CA VAL A 449 7.21 -10.57 12.66
C VAL A 449 7.28 -9.44 13.68
N ASP A 450 6.93 -9.71 14.94
CA ASP A 450 6.98 -8.73 16.03
C ASP A 450 6.25 -7.40 15.74
N GLY A 451 5.18 -7.44 14.95
CA GLY A 451 4.44 -6.26 14.51
C GLY A 451 5.11 -5.44 13.41
N LYS A 452 6.23 -5.90 12.87
CA LYS A 452 6.90 -5.38 11.68
C LYS A 452 6.55 -6.19 10.46
N THR A 453 6.72 -5.59 9.27
CA THR A 453 6.40 -6.24 7.99
C THR A 453 7.49 -6.01 6.96
N LEU A 454 7.57 -6.94 5.99
CA LEU A 454 8.36 -6.79 4.78
C LEU A 454 7.55 -7.32 3.60
N SER A 455 7.44 -6.51 2.55
CA SER A 455 6.71 -6.87 1.32
C SER A 455 7.64 -6.91 0.11
N MET A 456 7.46 -7.90 -0.74
CA MET A 456 8.26 -8.07 -1.94
C MET A 456 7.47 -8.76 -3.05
N THR A 457 7.54 -8.21 -4.26
CA THR A 457 7.09 -8.86 -5.48
C THR A 457 8.23 -9.65 -6.14
N PHE A 458 7.89 -10.68 -6.90
CA PHE A 458 8.83 -11.46 -7.71
C PHE A 458 8.11 -12.08 -8.92
N TYR A 459 8.86 -12.50 -9.93
CA TYR A 459 8.30 -13.10 -11.14
C TYR A 459 9.10 -14.35 -11.49
N GLU A 460 8.63 -15.46 -10.98
CA GLU A 460 9.27 -16.77 -11.01
C GLU A 460 9.42 -17.32 -12.43
N THR A 461 10.56 -17.93 -12.71
CA THR A 461 10.84 -18.67 -13.94
C THR A 461 11.00 -20.18 -13.72
N SER A 462 11.01 -20.63 -12.46
CA SER A 462 11.17 -22.04 -12.07
C SER A 462 10.04 -22.92 -12.60
N GLN A 463 10.37 -24.13 -13.05
CA GLN A 463 9.40 -25.11 -13.54
C GLN A 463 8.94 -26.07 -12.44
N ASN A 464 9.81 -26.40 -11.51
CA ASN A 464 9.56 -27.29 -10.39
C ASN A 464 10.09 -26.68 -9.09
N PRO A 465 9.47 -25.60 -8.59
CA PRO A 465 9.98 -24.93 -7.42
C PRO A 465 9.84 -25.80 -6.17
N VAL A 466 10.81 -25.64 -5.28
CA VAL A 466 10.84 -26.25 -3.96
C VAL A 466 11.07 -25.18 -2.91
N TYR A 467 10.64 -25.48 -1.71
CA TYR A 467 11.09 -24.77 -0.52
C TYR A 467 12.23 -25.55 0.12
N THR A 468 13.30 -24.85 0.44
CA THR A 468 14.40 -25.39 1.24
C THR A 468 14.44 -24.65 2.56
N LEU A 469 14.48 -25.35 3.67
CA LEU A 469 14.71 -24.77 4.98
C LEU A 469 15.95 -25.35 5.60
N THR A 470 16.80 -24.46 6.09
CA THR A 470 17.91 -24.79 6.98
C THR A 470 17.72 -24.00 8.26
N ALA A 471 17.71 -24.66 9.40
CA ALA A 471 17.44 -24.02 10.67
C ALA A 471 18.27 -24.63 11.81
N ASP A 472 18.56 -23.82 12.82
CA ASP A 472 19.13 -24.29 14.08
C ASP A 472 18.11 -25.15 14.84
N GLU A 473 18.60 -26.02 15.74
CA GLU A 473 17.75 -26.70 16.72
C GLU A 473 17.03 -25.67 17.59
N GLY A 474 15.69 -25.80 17.75
CA GLY A 474 14.84 -24.84 18.45
C GLY A 474 14.19 -23.79 17.53
N VAL A 475 14.16 -24.05 16.24
CA VAL A 475 13.23 -23.43 15.27
C VAL A 475 12.15 -24.45 14.94
N ASP A 476 10.92 -24.13 15.34
CA ASP A 476 9.74 -24.95 15.07
C ASP A 476 8.95 -24.32 13.91
N TRP A 477 8.31 -25.13 13.08
CA TRP A 477 7.58 -24.65 11.92
C TRP A 477 6.42 -25.47 11.44
N VAL A 478 5.46 -24.77 10.87
CA VAL A 478 4.29 -25.31 10.21
C VAL A 478 4.18 -24.68 8.83
N VAL A 479 3.93 -25.50 7.83
CA VAL A 479 3.70 -25.05 6.46
C VAL A 479 2.27 -25.39 6.08
N LYS A 480 1.51 -24.38 5.67
CA LYS A 480 0.16 -24.53 5.14
C LYS A 480 0.17 -24.17 3.65
N THR A 481 -0.18 -25.13 2.81
CA THR A 481 -0.26 -24.93 1.35
C THR A 481 -1.68 -25.03 0.88
N TYR A 482 -2.12 -24.03 0.10
CA TYR A 482 -3.43 -24.06 -0.53
C TYR A 482 -3.40 -24.92 -1.78
N GLN A 483 -4.30 -25.90 -1.83
CA GLN A 483 -4.48 -26.79 -2.98
C GLN A 483 -5.81 -26.45 -3.65
N LYS A 484 -5.78 -25.67 -4.71
CA LYS A 484 -6.91 -25.51 -5.63
C LYS A 484 -6.57 -26.12 -6.96
#